data_4606ea2d4483cba95d75cccb3edc58ea
#
_entry.id   4606ea2d4483cba95d75cccb3edc58ea
#
_cell.length_a   1.000
_cell.length_b   1.000
_cell.length_c   1.000
_cell.angle_alpha   90.00
_cell.angle_beta   90.00
_cell.angle_gamma   90.00
#
_symmetry.space_group_name_H-M   'P 1'
#
loop_
_entity.id
_entity.type
_entity.pdbx_description
1 polymer ?
#
loop_
_entity_poly.entity_id
_entity_poly.type
_entity_poly.pdbx_seq_one_letter_code
_entity_poly.pdbx_strand_id
1 'polypeptide(L)'
;NYLNPCKEYIDSLDDTPIFLHIRRTDAVGREQYHPILPISYFKDALKNFSETIPCFVFSDDIDWCKGQDFFKQDRFLFNENNNRYSYRTADGTGELQNTLLPQIDLCLMSLCSGAIIANSSFSWWGAWLQNNKGKVIAPDPKKWFGSAMTHLDTSDIVPKNWIIQQWSK
;
A
#
# COMPACT_ATOMS: atom_id res chain seq x y z
N ASN A 1 0.82 -12.94 18.38
CA ASN A 1 0.79 -13.46 17.02
C ASN A 1 -0.33 -12.77 16.25
N TYR A 2 0.01 -11.90 15.30
CA TYR A 2 -0.97 -11.14 14.50
C TYR A 2 -1.51 -11.91 13.30
N LEU A 3 -0.86 -13.01 12.91
CA LEU A 3 -1.19 -13.76 11.70
C LEU A 3 -2.60 -14.36 11.73
N ASN A 4 -2.98 -14.99 12.84
CA ASN A 4 -4.28 -15.65 12.93
C ASN A 4 -5.45 -14.66 12.83
N PRO A 5 -5.50 -13.55 13.58
CA PRO A 5 -6.55 -12.55 13.43
C PRO A 5 -6.61 -11.93 12.02
N CYS A 6 -5.47 -11.65 11.39
CA CYS A 6 -5.44 -11.15 10.03
C CYS A 6 -5.99 -12.16 9.03
N LYS A 7 -5.65 -13.43 9.20
CA LYS A 7 -6.15 -14.52 8.37
C LYS A 7 -7.66 -14.71 8.53
N GLU A 8 -8.15 -14.77 9.77
CA GLU A 8 -9.58 -14.86 10.08
C GLU A 8 -10.37 -13.71 9.44
N TYR A 9 -9.80 -12.50 9.46
CA TYR A 9 -10.42 -11.34 8.82
C TYR A 9 -10.47 -11.50 7.28
N ILE A 10 -9.37 -11.86 6.63
CA ILE A 10 -9.34 -12.06 5.17
C ILE A 10 -10.26 -13.22 4.77
N ASP A 11 -10.27 -14.31 5.53
CA ASP A 11 -11.11 -15.48 5.26
C ASP A 11 -12.62 -15.18 5.50
N SER A 12 -12.97 -14.12 6.21
CA SER A 12 -14.34 -13.66 6.42
C SER A 12 -14.92 -12.85 5.24
N LEU A 13 -14.08 -12.44 4.30
CA LEU A 13 -14.50 -11.74 3.09
C LEU A 13 -14.98 -12.73 2.04
N ASP A 14 -15.97 -12.34 1.24
CA ASP A 14 -16.51 -13.20 0.17
C ASP A 14 -15.46 -13.62 -0.85
N ASP A 15 -14.54 -12.68 -1.18
CA ASP A 15 -13.40 -12.90 -2.08
C ASP A 15 -12.11 -12.39 -1.45
N THR A 16 -11.00 -13.10 -1.68
CA THR A 16 -9.68 -12.63 -1.23
C THR A 16 -9.29 -11.37 -2.00
N PRO A 17 -9.16 -10.21 -1.34
CA PRO A 17 -8.90 -8.95 -2.00
C PRO A 17 -7.48 -8.89 -2.62
N ILE A 18 -7.29 -8.00 -3.58
CA ILE A 18 -5.97 -7.43 -3.85
C ILE A 18 -5.72 -6.28 -2.88
N PHE A 19 -4.47 -5.84 -2.70
CA PHE A 19 -4.23 -4.59 -2.01
C PHE A 19 -3.73 -3.47 -2.93
N LEU A 20 -4.03 -2.24 -2.54
CA LEU A 20 -3.55 -1.01 -3.13
C LEU A 20 -2.95 -0.13 -2.03
N HIS A 21 -1.69 0.27 -2.20
CA HIS A 21 -1.01 1.12 -1.22
C HIS A 21 -0.75 2.51 -1.76
N ILE A 22 -1.14 3.52 -0.99
CA ILE A 22 -0.91 4.93 -1.27
C ILE A 22 0.01 5.50 -0.19
N ARG A 23 1.16 6.05 -0.59
CA ARG A 23 2.06 6.81 0.26
C ARG A 23 1.93 8.28 -0.05
N ARG A 24 1.68 9.09 0.95
CA ARG A 24 1.38 10.50 0.75
C ARG A 24 1.96 11.44 1.80
N THR A 25 1.68 11.25 3.09
CA THR A 25 1.90 12.27 4.13
C THR A 25 3.34 12.75 4.21
N ASP A 26 4.30 11.87 4.26
CA ASP A 26 5.73 12.20 4.36
C ASP A 26 6.35 12.63 3.02
N ALA A 27 5.64 12.42 1.90
CA ALA A 27 6.06 12.77 0.56
C ALA A 27 5.57 14.17 0.13
N VAL A 28 4.45 14.67 0.72
CA VAL A 28 3.92 16.00 0.39
C VAL A 28 4.95 17.09 0.74
N GLY A 29 5.28 17.92 -0.25
CA GLY A 29 6.33 18.96 -0.13
C GLY A 29 7.77 18.43 -0.21
N ARG A 30 7.94 17.11 -0.47
CA ARG A 30 9.26 16.48 -0.63
C ARG A 30 9.35 15.64 -1.90
N GLU A 31 8.57 15.99 -2.92
CA GLU A 31 8.44 15.22 -4.17
C GLU A 31 9.77 15.11 -4.94
N GLN A 32 10.73 16.01 -4.67
CA GLN A 32 12.09 15.91 -5.21
C GLN A 32 12.86 14.69 -4.66
N TYR A 33 12.44 14.12 -3.54
CA TYR A 33 12.99 12.88 -2.97
C TYR A 33 12.08 11.70 -3.21
N HIS A 34 10.78 11.85 -2.93
CA HIS A 34 9.76 10.80 -3.01
C HIS A 34 8.55 11.29 -3.81
N PRO A 35 8.49 10.99 -5.12
CA PRO A 35 7.35 11.40 -5.94
C PRO A 35 6.04 10.82 -5.42
N ILE A 36 4.99 11.62 -5.42
CA ILE A 36 3.63 11.15 -5.14
C ILE A 36 3.05 10.61 -6.43
N LEU A 37 2.58 9.35 -6.39
CA LEU A 37 1.92 8.73 -7.53
C LEU A 37 0.53 9.36 -7.73
N PRO A 38 0.17 9.74 -8.97
CA PRO A 38 -1.15 10.30 -9.26
C PRO A 38 -2.23 9.21 -9.24
N ILE A 39 -3.48 9.61 -9.04
CA ILE A 39 -4.64 8.70 -9.09
C ILE A 39 -4.71 7.93 -10.42
N SER A 40 -4.26 8.53 -11.53
CA SER A 40 -4.21 7.89 -12.84
C SER A 40 -3.36 6.61 -12.83
N TYR A 41 -2.23 6.60 -12.09
CA TYR A 41 -1.42 5.39 -11.93
C TYR A 41 -2.24 4.23 -11.35
N PHE A 42 -2.99 4.48 -10.28
CA PHE A 42 -3.80 3.46 -9.62
C PHE A 42 -4.97 3.00 -10.49
N LYS A 43 -5.60 3.92 -11.22
CA LYS A 43 -6.65 3.59 -12.19
C LYS A 43 -6.14 2.67 -13.30
N ASP A 44 -4.96 2.97 -13.84
CA ASP A 44 -4.37 2.17 -14.91
C ASP A 44 -3.87 0.82 -14.40
N ALA A 45 -3.27 0.79 -13.20
CA ALA A 45 -2.82 -0.44 -12.56
C ALA A 45 -3.99 -1.40 -12.29
N LEU A 46 -5.15 -0.89 -11.87
CA LEU A 46 -6.35 -1.68 -11.60
C LEU A 46 -6.91 -2.40 -12.83
N LYS A 47 -6.63 -1.92 -14.05
CA LYS A 47 -7.04 -2.59 -15.30
C LYS A 47 -6.42 -3.99 -15.47
N ASN A 48 -5.38 -4.32 -14.71
CA ASN A 48 -4.76 -5.64 -14.69
C ASN A 48 -5.54 -6.69 -13.87
N PHE A 49 -6.58 -6.26 -13.16
CA PHE A 49 -7.40 -7.10 -12.29
C PHE A 49 -8.87 -7.04 -12.73
N SER A 50 -9.65 -8.06 -12.31
CA SER A 50 -11.11 -8.04 -12.54
C SER A 50 -11.74 -6.82 -11.85
N GLU A 51 -12.77 -6.25 -12.47
CA GLU A 51 -13.54 -5.15 -11.89
C GLU A 51 -14.32 -5.56 -10.63
N THR A 52 -14.60 -6.86 -10.49
CA THR A 52 -15.35 -7.42 -9.36
C THR A 52 -14.46 -7.75 -8.15
N ILE A 53 -13.12 -7.83 -8.33
CA ILE A 53 -12.25 -8.20 -7.22
C ILE A 53 -12.22 -7.08 -6.17
N PRO A 54 -12.42 -7.39 -4.87
CA PRO A 54 -12.27 -6.40 -3.82
C PRO A 54 -10.85 -5.85 -3.75
N CYS A 55 -10.72 -4.57 -3.40
CA CYS A 55 -9.44 -3.90 -3.32
C CYS A 55 -9.25 -3.26 -1.95
N PHE A 56 -8.33 -3.80 -1.18
CA PHE A 56 -8.01 -3.31 0.16
C PHE A 56 -7.06 -2.12 0.07
N VAL A 57 -7.50 -0.95 0.49
CA VAL A 57 -6.71 0.29 0.43
C VAL A 57 -5.95 0.52 1.72
N PHE A 58 -4.63 0.57 1.62
CA PHE A 58 -3.72 0.95 2.69
C PHE A 58 -3.11 2.31 2.39
N SER A 59 -3.08 3.19 3.37
CA SER A 59 -2.47 4.52 3.20
C SER A 59 -2.10 5.12 4.55
N ASP A 60 -1.08 5.95 4.55
CA ASP A 60 -0.74 6.88 5.63
C ASP A 60 -1.67 8.12 5.65
N ASP A 61 -2.57 8.28 4.63
CA ASP A 61 -3.53 9.38 4.50
C ASP A 61 -4.91 8.84 4.06
N ILE A 62 -5.53 8.03 4.91
CA ILE A 62 -6.83 7.36 4.62
C ILE A 62 -7.94 8.38 4.38
N ASP A 63 -7.97 9.48 5.14
CA ASP A 63 -9.01 10.50 5.00
C ASP A 63 -8.94 11.17 3.63
N TRP A 64 -7.72 11.44 3.15
CA TRP A 64 -7.54 11.93 1.79
C TRP A 64 -8.04 10.90 0.76
N CYS A 65 -7.74 9.61 0.93
CA CYS A 65 -8.21 8.56 0.03
C CYS A 65 -9.74 8.54 -0.04
N LYS A 66 -10.43 8.52 1.10
CA LYS A 66 -11.90 8.53 1.19
C LYS A 66 -12.51 9.77 0.56
N GLY A 67 -11.80 10.90 0.55
CA GLY A 67 -12.22 12.14 -0.11
C GLY A 67 -12.16 12.10 -1.63
N GLN A 68 -11.48 11.13 -2.25
CA GLN A 68 -11.35 11.04 -3.70
C GLN A 68 -12.51 10.26 -4.32
N ASP A 69 -13.14 10.79 -5.37
CA ASP A 69 -14.24 10.12 -6.08
C ASP A 69 -13.87 8.73 -6.60
N PHE A 70 -12.61 8.53 -6.94
CA PHE A 70 -12.10 7.24 -7.40
C PHE A 70 -12.34 6.11 -6.39
N PHE A 71 -12.21 6.38 -5.10
CA PHE A 71 -12.33 5.40 -4.03
C PHE A 71 -13.77 5.26 -3.47
N LYS A 72 -14.76 5.93 -4.03
CA LYS A 72 -16.17 5.81 -3.63
C LYS A 72 -16.89 4.57 -4.19
N GLN A 73 -16.19 3.73 -4.97
CA GLN A 73 -16.74 2.50 -5.52
C GLN A 73 -16.76 1.41 -4.44
N ASP A 74 -17.79 0.56 -4.44
CA ASP A 74 -18.03 -0.48 -3.43
C ASP A 74 -16.89 -1.52 -3.32
N ARG A 75 -16.08 -1.68 -4.37
CA ARG A 75 -14.94 -2.59 -4.37
C ARG A 75 -13.80 -2.19 -3.44
N PHE A 76 -13.74 -0.91 -3.01
CA PHE A 76 -12.67 -0.43 -2.16
C PHE A 76 -12.99 -0.64 -0.69
N LEU A 77 -12.16 -1.44 -0.05
CA LEU A 77 -12.23 -1.72 1.38
C LEU A 77 -11.16 -0.89 2.10
N PHE A 78 -11.54 -0.22 3.16
CA PHE A 78 -10.61 0.51 4.02
C PHE A 78 -10.47 -0.22 5.34
N ASN A 79 -9.25 -0.33 5.85
CA ASN A 79 -9.04 -0.85 7.19
C ASN A 79 -9.49 0.19 8.24
N GLU A 80 -10.79 0.22 8.52
CA GLU A 80 -11.38 1.11 9.54
C GLU A 80 -11.14 0.58 10.96
N ASN A 81 -11.00 -0.73 11.10
CA ASN A 81 -10.61 -1.40 12.34
C ASN A 81 -9.09 -1.36 12.53
N ASN A 82 -8.47 -0.28 12.13
CA ASN A 82 -7.16 0.06 12.62
C ASN A 82 -7.28 0.02 14.14
N ASN A 83 -7.03 -1.14 14.72
CA ASN A 83 -6.88 -1.29 16.14
C ASN A 83 -5.80 -0.29 16.55
N ARG A 84 -6.24 0.91 16.85
CA ARG A 84 -5.40 1.97 17.35
C ARG A 84 -4.98 1.53 18.74
N TYR A 85 -3.88 0.81 18.80
CA TYR A 85 -3.32 0.43 20.08
C TYR A 85 -2.63 1.65 20.66
N SER A 86 -3.04 2.02 21.85
CA SER A 86 -2.27 2.97 22.64
C SER A 86 -1.02 2.25 23.17
N TYR A 87 0.14 2.62 22.68
CA TYR A 87 1.40 2.23 23.32
C TYR A 87 1.74 3.24 24.41
N ARG A 88 2.14 2.74 25.56
CA ARG A 88 2.91 3.57 26.49
C ARG A 88 4.34 3.67 25.96
N THR A 89 4.89 4.88 25.93
CA THR A 89 6.33 5.05 25.71
C THR A 89 7.11 4.22 26.73
N ALA A 90 8.26 3.70 26.35
CA ALA A 90 9.08 2.83 27.21
C ALA A 90 9.46 3.49 28.56
N ASP A 91 9.40 4.83 28.61
CA ASP A 91 9.64 5.66 29.81
C ASP A 91 8.37 5.96 30.63
N GLY A 92 7.20 5.51 30.18
CA GLY A 92 5.92 5.66 30.88
C GLY A 92 5.34 7.08 30.92
N THR A 93 5.94 8.05 30.23
CA THR A 93 5.60 9.48 30.33
C THR A 93 4.65 9.99 29.26
N GLY A 94 4.34 9.20 28.23
CA GLY A 94 3.46 9.60 27.12
C GLY A 94 2.30 8.65 26.90
N GLU A 95 1.09 9.20 26.73
CA GLU A 95 0.03 8.55 25.98
C GLU A 95 0.42 8.62 24.49
N LEU A 96 0.81 7.49 23.92
CA LEU A 96 0.99 7.42 22.50
C LEU A 96 -0.37 7.54 21.81
N GLN A 97 -0.50 8.59 21.03
CA GLN A 97 -1.61 8.76 20.10
C GLN A 97 -1.80 7.47 19.30
N ASN A 98 -3.04 7.10 19.08
CA ASN A 98 -3.54 6.05 18.20
C ASN A 98 -2.58 5.75 17.02
N THR A 99 -1.59 4.92 17.24
CA THR A 99 -0.64 4.51 16.20
C THR A 99 -1.19 3.31 15.46
N LEU A 100 -1.34 3.45 14.16
CA LEU A 100 -1.49 2.31 13.26
C LEU A 100 -0.35 1.32 13.57
N LEU A 101 -0.68 0.03 13.67
CA LEU A 101 0.35 -1.00 13.76
C LEU A 101 0.78 -1.38 12.33
N PRO A 102 1.89 -0.86 11.81
CA PRO A 102 2.34 -1.16 10.44
C PRO A 102 2.48 -2.65 10.19
N GLN A 103 2.79 -3.44 11.22
CA GLN A 103 2.89 -4.88 11.13
C GLN A 103 1.55 -5.59 10.87
N ILE A 104 0.42 -5.00 11.29
CA ILE A 104 -0.92 -5.54 10.95
C ILE A 104 -1.20 -5.28 9.47
N ASP A 105 -0.97 -4.06 9.01
CA ASP A 105 -1.13 -3.73 7.58
C ASP A 105 -0.24 -4.61 6.71
N LEU A 106 1.03 -4.80 7.10
CA LEU A 106 1.95 -5.68 6.38
C LEU A 106 1.46 -7.14 6.37
N CYS A 107 0.91 -7.61 7.48
CA CYS A 107 0.32 -8.94 7.58
C CYS A 107 -0.89 -9.08 6.64
N LEU A 108 -1.82 -8.13 6.66
CA LEU A 108 -2.99 -8.14 5.77
C LEU A 108 -2.57 -8.06 4.29
N MET A 109 -1.62 -7.17 3.93
CA MET A 109 -1.05 -7.10 2.58
C MET A 109 -0.50 -8.45 2.11
N SER A 110 0.21 -9.18 2.98
CA SER A 110 0.81 -10.48 2.66
C SER A 110 -0.21 -11.59 2.40
N LEU A 111 -1.45 -11.42 2.89
CA LEU A 111 -2.55 -12.37 2.74
C LEU A 111 -3.42 -12.07 1.52
N CYS A 112 -3.28 -10.89 0.90
CA CYS A 112 -4.02 -10.52 -0.31
C CYS A 112 -3.59 -11.36 -1.53
N SER A 113 -4.47 -11.42 -2.54
CA SER A 113 -4.31 -12.21 -3.76
C SER A 113 -3.54 -11.50 -4.89
N GLY A 114 -3.09 -10.27 -4.66
CA GLY A 114 -2.34 -9.46 -5.60
C GLY A 114 -2.09 -8.06 -5.03
N ALA A 115 -1.35 -7.23 -5.76
CA ALA A 115 -0.90 -5.94 -5.24
C ALA A 115 -0.78 -4.85 -6.31
N ILE A 116 -1.13 -3.62 -5.90
CA ILE A 116 -0.74 -2.38 -6.58
C ILE A 116 0.05 -1.57 -5.56
N ILE A 117 1.36 -1.48 -5.76
CA ILE A 117 2.25 -0.85 -4.79
C ILE A 117 2.58 0.61 -5.15
N ALA A 118 2.88 1.40 -4.13
CA ALA A 118 3.53 2.69 -4.30
C ALA A 118 5.07 2.53 -4.39
N ASN A 119 5.77 3.63 -4.66
CA ASN A 119 7.24 3.74 -4.52
C ASN A 119 7.63 3.78 -3.03
N SER A 120 7.36 2.70 -2.33
CA SER A 120 7.52 2.56 -0.89
C SER A 120 8.03 1.16 -0.54
N SER A 121 9.09 1.07 0.26
CA SER A 121 9.59 -0.19 0.79
C SER A 121 8.53 -0.95 1.59
N PHE A 122 7.62 -0.25 2.25
CA PHE A 122 6.55 -0.87 3.03
C PHE A 122 5.64 -1.74 2.15
N SER A 123 5.06 -1.17 1.09
CA SER A 123 4.22 -1.94 0.18
C SER A 123 5.00 -2.93 -0.69
N TRP A 124 6.27 -2.64 -0.96
CA TRP A 124 7.17 -3.58 -1.61
C TRP A 124 7.28 -4.88 -0.80
N TRP A 125 7.54 -4.77 0.51
CA TRP A 125 7.57 -5.93 1.40
C TRP A 125 6.21 -6.60 1.52
N GLY A 126 5.11 -5.84 1.57
CA GLY A 126 3.75 -6.41 1.56
C GLY A 126 3.51 -7.32 0.36
N ALA A 127 3.92 -6.87 -0.83
CA ALA A 127 3.80 -7.64 -2.06
C ALA A 127 4.77 -8.83 -2.11
N TRP A 128 6.01 -8.64 -1.67
CA TRP A 128 7.00 -9.73 -1.63
C TRP A 128 6.56 -10.88 -0.73
N LEU A 129 6.01 -10.57 0.44
CA LEU A 129 5.54 -11.57 1.41
C LEU A 129 4.29 -12.34 0.94
N GLN A 130 3.62 -11.92 -0.13
CA GLN A 130 2.57 -12.74 -0.78
C GLN A 130 3.11 -14.02 -1.42
N ASN A 131 4.43 -14.13 -1.57
CA ASN A 131 5.11 -15.32 -2.12
C ASN A 131 4.57 -15.73 -3.49
N ASN A 132 4.44 -14.77 -4.42
CA ASN A 132 3.99 -14.95 -5.80
C ASN A 132 2.54 -15.50 -5.95
N LYS A 133 1.69 -15.31 -4.97
CA LYS A 133 0.27 -15.75 -5.04
C LYS A 133 -0.53 -15.04 -6.14
N GLY A 134 -0.13 -13.85 -6.55
CA GLY A 134 -0.86 -13.06 -7.52
C GLY A 134 0.00 -12.06 -8.30
N LYS A 135 -0.69 -11.26 -9.13
CA LYS A 135 -0.04 -10.19 -9.88
C LYS A 135 0.37 -9.07 -8.94
N VAL A 136 1.57 -8.54 -9.15
CA VAL A 136 2.05 -7.33 -8.49
C VAL A 136 2.30 -6.26 -9.55
N ILE A 137 1.66 -5.11 -9.38
CA ILE A 137 1.85 -3.94 -10.23
C ILE A 137 2.70 -2.94 -9.45
N ALA A 138 3.85 -2.59 -10.00
CA ALA A 138 4.81 -1.66 -9.42
C ALA A 138 4.98 -0.41 -10.29
N PRO A 139 5.29 0.75 -9.71
CA PRO A 139 5.63 1.93 -10.48
C PRO A 139 6.98 1.75 -11.20
N ASP A 140 7.20 2.53 -12.25
CA ASP A 140 8.47 2.55 -12.99
C ASP A 140 9.65 2.78 -12.04
N PRO A 141 10.61 1.82 -11.93
CA PRO A 141 11.74 1.95 -11.04
C PRO A 141 12.61 3.18 -11.36
N LYS A 142 12.66 3.63 -12.61
CA LYS A 142 13.38 4.85 -13.01
C LYS A 142 12.79 6.13 -12.40
N LYS A 143 11.56 6.06 -11.92
CA LYS A 143 10.83 7.15 -11.25
C LYS A 143 10.53 6.83 -9.79
N TRP A 144 11.21 5.83 -9.22
CA TRP A 144 11.02 5.44 -7.82
C TRP A 144 11.37 6.56 -6.84
N PHE A 145 12.46 7.24 -7.15
CA PHE A 145 12.90 8.42 -6.43
C PHE A 145 12.73 9.69 -7.27
N GLY A 146 12.73 10.82 -6.60
CA GLY A 146 12.65 12.13 -7.23
C GLY A 146 14.00 12.67 -7.74
N SER A 147 13.96 13.87 -8.29
CA SER A 147 15.11 14.50 -8.96
C SER A 147 16.35 14.71 -8.07
N ALA A 148 16.17 14.80 -6.76
CA ALA A 148 17.29 14.94 -5.82
C ALA A 148 18.03 13.61 -5.56
N MET A 149 17.49 12.46 -6.01
CA MET A 149 18.03 11.12 -5.73
C MET A 149 18.36 10.34 -7.01
N THR A 150 18.61 11.02 -8.12
CA THR A 150 18.91 10.39 -9.43
C THR A 150 20.23 9.64 -9.47
N HIS A 151 21.09 9.82 -8.46
CA HIS A 151 22.35 9.08 -8.30
C HIS A 151 22.17 7.65 -7.78
N LEU A 152 20.96 7.29 -7.33
CA LEU A 152 20.68 5.95 -6.83
C LEU A 152 20.40 4.98 -7.99
N ASP A 153 21.01 3.81 -7.93
CA ASP A 153 20.68 2.71 -8.84
C ASP A 153 19.35 2.08 -8.38
N THR A 154 18.41 2.02 -9.30
CA THR A 154 17.07 1.46 -9.07
C THR A 154 16.77 0.26 -9.98
N SER A 155 17.80 -0.27 -10.66
CA SER A 155 17.64 -1.30 -11.70
C SER A 155 17.12 -2.63 -11.15
N ASP A 156 17.33 -2.91 -9.87
CA ASP A 156 16.96 -4.15 -9.18
C ASP A 156 15.79 -3.99 -8.17
N ILE A 157 15.23 -2.79 -8.04
CA ILE A 157 14.12 -2.54 -7.09
C ILE A 157 12.88 -3.37 -7.44
N VAL A 158 12.54 -3.49 -8.73
CA VAL A 158 11.34 -4.20 -9.17
C VAL A 158 11.72 -5.60 -9.63
N PRO A 159 11.25 -6.67 -8.96
CA PRO A 159 11.46 -8.04 -9.39
C PRO A 159 10.97 -8.29 -10.81
N LYS A 160 11.66 -9.15 -11.56
CA LYS A 160 11.38 -9.41 -12.99
C LYS A 160 10.00 -9.96 -13.29
N ASN A 161 9.37 -10.60 -12.32
CA ASN A 161 8.03 -11.18 -12.43
C ASN A 161 6.91 -10.19 -12.05
N TRP A 162 7.25 -8.96 -11.63
CA TRP A 162 6.28 -7.91 -11.37
C TRP A 162 6.00 -7.08 -12.62
N ILE A 163 4.80 -6.55 -12.74
CA ILE A 163 4.38 -5.73 -13.87
C ILE A 163 4.71 -4.27 -13.58
N ILE A 164 5.45 -3.63 -14.47
CA ILE A 164 5.79 -2.22 -14.35
C ILE A 164 4.69 -1.39 -15.00
N GLN A 165 4.02 -0.54 -14.22
CA GLN A 165 3.05 0.43 -14.68
C GLN A 165 3.72 1.79 -14.85
N GLN A 166 3.70 2.30 -16.08
CA GLN A 166 4.16 3.66 -16.38
C GLN A 166 3.19 4.70 -15.84
N TRP A 167 3.71 5.85 -15.46
CA TRP A 167 2.91 6.97 -15.01
C TRP A 167 3.54 8.31 -15.39
N SER A 168 2.71 9.34 -15.53
CA SER A 168 3.11 10.74 -15.75
C SER A 168 2.50 11.62 -14.68
N LYS A 169 3.22 12.71 -14.38
CA LYS A 169 2.70 13.74 -13.46
C LYS A 169 1.55 14.48 -14.09
#